data_a1de68b37f9bddee128c1254a45a6693
#
_entry.id   a1de68b37f9bddee128c1254a45a6693
#
_cell.length_a   1.000
_cell.length_b   1.000
_cell.length_c   1.000
_cell.angle_alpha   90.00
_cell.angle_beta   90.00
_cell.angle_gamma   90.00
#
_symmetry.space_group_name_H-M   'P 1'
#
loop_
_entity.id
_entity.type
_entity.pdbx_description
1 polymer ?
#
loop_
_entity_poly.entity_id
_entity_poly.type
_entity_poly.pdbx_seq_one_letter_code
_entity_poly.pdbx_strand_id
1 'polypeptide(L)'
;MTRITILGDSLIALSAAHHMLDKTTDADIHIITERAEIGLIGEVPGLTSSWPPCSRHWISEMASQTPNEESTAVRGSWFLKALGIQLSKRGCTFHLRTRVTTTSENEVHFVGAGPMGSSTISFDYLLDLRPTGQEPAQWHGLVCRTED
;
A
#
# COMPACT_ATOMS: atom_id res chain seq x y z
N MET A 1 15.24 3.25 17.27
CA MET A 1 14.09 3.07 16.33
C MET A 1 14.53 3.50 14.96
N THR A 2 14.56 2.58 14.02
CA THR A 2 15.02 2.82 12.64
C THR A 2 13.87 3.39 11.82
N ARG A 3 14.05 4.57 11.24
CA ARG A 3 13.02 5.20 10.41
C ARG A 3 13.19 4.82 8.94
N ILE A 4 12.13 4.24 8.39
CA ILE A 4 12.07 3.79 7.00
C ILE A 4 10.98 4.57 6.29
N THR A 5 11.34 5.26 5.22
CA THR A 5 10.39 5.97 4.37
C THR A 5 10.20 5.23 3.06
N ILE A 6 8.95 4.95 2.71
CA ILE A 6 8.56 4.26 1.48
C ILE A 6 7.77 5.24 0.61
N LEU A 7 8.20 5.44 -0.62
CA LEU A 7 7.49 6.23 -1.61
C LEU A 7 6.65 5.32 -2.50
N GLY A 8 5.34 5.56 -2.50
CA GLY A 8 4.36 4.76 -3.24
C GLY A 8 3.49 3.89 -2.35
N ASP A 9 2.37 3.46 -2.89
CA ASP A 9 1.32 2.68 -2.21
C ASP A 9 0.88 1.45 -3.02
N SER A 10 1.77 0.97 -3.89
CA SER A 10 1.56 -0.25 -4.66
C SER A 10 1.57 -1.49 -3.77
N LEU A 11 1.14 -2.63 -4.33
CA LEU A 11 1.22 -3.92 -3.64
C LEU A 11 2.63 -4.20 -3.13
N ILE A 12 3.65 -3.89 -3.92
CA ILE A 12 5.06 -4.08 -3.54
C ILE A 12 5.41 -3.22 -2.33
N ALA A 13 5.00 -1.95 -2.34
CA ALA A 13 5.28 -1.02 -1.24
C ALA A 13 4.64 -1.47 0.08
N LEU A 14 3.35 -1.84 0.04
CA LEU A 14 2.63 -2.30 1.23
C LEU A 14 3.16 -3.65 1.73
N SER A 15 3.48 -4.57 0.82
CA SER A 15 4.08 -5.88 1.18
C SER A 15 5.47 -5.72 1.79
N ALA A 16 6.30 -4.81 1.26
CA ALA A 16 7.60 -4.50 1.84
C ALA A 16 7.47 -3.97 3.27
N ALA A 17 6.53 -3.05 3.51
CA ALA A 17 6.26 -2.52 4.85
C ALA A 17 5.85 -3.63 5.83
N HIS A 18 4.92 -4.53 5.44
CA HIS A 18 4.54 -5.67 6.25
C HIS A 18 5.73 -6.58 6.56
N HIS A 19 6.52 -6.90 5.54
CA HIS A 19 7.70 -7.76 5.71
C HIS A 19 8.74 -7.16 6.66
N MET A 20 8.97 -5.85 6.58
CA MET A 20 9.88 -5.17 7.50
C MET A 20 9.37 -5.25 8.95
N LEU A 21 8.09 -4.99 9.18
CA LEU A 21 7.48 -5.12 10.50
C LEU A 21 7.49 -6.55 11.05
N ASP A 22 7.49 -7.56 10.17
CA ASP A 22 7.62 -8.96 10.58
C ASP A 22 9.07 -9.32 11.01
N LYS A 23 10.05 -8.58 10.51
CA LYS A 23 11.47 -8.81 10.81
C LYS A 23 12.01 -7.99 11.97
N THR A 24 11.40 -6.86 12.26
CA THR A 24 11.84 -5.99 13.36
C THR A 24 10.67 -5.27 14.01
N THR A 25 10.69 -5.20 15.33
CA THR A 25 9.72 -4.43 16.11
C THR A 25 10.15 -2.98 16.32
N ASP A 26 11.36 -2.61 15.90
CA ASP A 26 11.97 -1.29 16.12
C ASP A 26 11.98 -0.43 14.83
N ALA A 27 11.03 -0.66 13.93
CA ALA A 27 10.87 0.13 12.72
C ALA A 27 9.77 1.18 12.87
N ASP A 28 10.11 2.43 12.53
CA ASP A 28 9.19 3.56 12.34
C ASP A 28 8.97 3.74 10.83
N ILE A 29 7.84 3.22 10.31
CA ILE A 29 7.60 3.19 8.86
C ILE A 29 6.66 4.30 8.46
N HIS A 30 7.10 5.12 7.50
CA HIS A 30 6.34 6.18 6.85
C HIS A 30 6.10 5.84 5.38
N ILE A 31 4.85 5.88 4.94
CA ILE A 31 4.44 5.63 3.55
C ILE A 31 3.90 6.94 2.97
N ILE A 32 4.48 7.39 1.86
CA ILE A 32 4.11 8.65 1.20
C ILE A 32 3.46 8.34 -0.15
N THR A 33 2.26 8.85 -0.37
CA THR A 33 1.52 8.69 -1.63
C THR A 33 0.74 9.94 -2.01
N GLU A 34 0.63 10.20 -3.32
CA GLU A 34 -0.21 11.28 -3.85
C GLU A 34 -1.70 10.95 -3.82
N ARG A 35 -2.05 9.68 -3.63
CA ARG A 35 -3.45 9.24 -3.56
C ARG A 35 -4.12 9.70 -2.29
N ALA A 36 -5.44 9.92 -2.39
CA ALA A 36 -6.27 10.32 -1.25
C ALA A 36 -6.51 9.19 -0.24
N GLU A 37 -6.40 7.94 -0.70
CA GLU A 37 -6.51 6.74 0.12
C GLU A 37 -5.75 5.57 -0.50
N ILE A 38 -5.39 4.61 0.30
CA ILE A 38 -4.78 3.36 -0.17
C ILE A 38 -5.83 2.52 -0.91
N GLY A 39 -5.41 1.92 -2.04
CA GLY A 39 -6.30 1.08 -2.84
C GLY A 39 -7.17 1.85 -3.85
N LEU A 40 -6.94 3.13 -4.06
CA LEU A 40 -7.65 3.93 -5.07
C LEU A 40 -7.12 3.62 -6.48
N ILE A 41 -7.37 2.41 -6.95
CA ILE A 41 -6.91 1.87 -8.25
C ILE A 41 -8.07 1.50 -9.20
N GLY A 42 -9.31 1.83 -8.84
CA GLY A 42 -10.50 1.43 -9.59
C GLY A 42 -10.87 -0.05 -9.38
N GLU A 43 -11.61 -0.61 -10.32
CA GLU A 43 -12.17 -1.96 -10.26
C GLU A 43 -11.21 -2.99 -10.90
N VAL A 44 -9.96 -2.99 -10.48
CA VAL A 44 -8.95 -3.91 -11.00
C VAL A 44 -8.96 -5.21 -10.18
N PRO A 45 -9.04 -6.41 -10.80
CA PRO A 45 -8.92 -7.66 -10.09
C PRO A 45 -7.48 -7.87 -9.61
N GLY A 46 -7.33 -8.38 -8.38
CA GLY A 46 -6.10 -8.98 -7.89
C GLY A 46 -6.14 -10.48 -8.14
N LEU A 47 -5.18 -11.01 -8.86
CA LEU A 47 -5.08 -12.45 -9.13
C LEU A 47 -4.00 -13.09 -8.27
N THR A 48 -4.27 -14.28 -7.78
CA THR A 48 -3.32 -15.09 -7.00
C THR A 48 -3.39 -16.55 -7.43
N SER A 49 -2.29 -17.25 -7.43
CA SER A 49 -2.25 -18.69 -7.74
C SER A 49 -2.82 -19.54 -6.61
N SER A 50 -2.73 -19.05 -5.40
CA SER A 50 -3.28 -19.70 -4.20
C SER A 50 -3.52 -18.65 -3.11
N TRP A 51 -4.53 -18.87 -2.29
CA TRP A 51 -4.71 -18.12 -1.07
C TRP A 51 -3.92 -18.81 0.07
N PRO A 52 -3.32 -18.10 1.04
CA PRO A 52 -3.53 -16.70 1.31
C PRO A 52 -2.31 -15.83 0.99
N PRO A 53 -2.44 -14.79 0.16
CA PRO A 53 -1.42 -13.74 0.11
C PRO A 53 -1.44 -12.86 1.39
N CYS A 54 -2.49 -12.98 2.21
CA CYS A 54 -2.60 -12.36 3.53
C CYS A 54 -3.55 -13.17 4.42
N SER A 55 -3.65 -12.85 5.69
CA SER A 55 -4.63 -13.45 6.60
C SER A 55 -6.06 -13.21 6.13
N ARG A 56 -6.89 -14.25 6.08
CA ARG A 56 -8.26 -14.20 5.56
C ARG A 56 -9.14 -13.15 6.26
N HIS A 57 -8.99 -13.01 7.58
CA HIS A 57 -9.79 -12.06 8.37
C HIS A 57 -9.50 -10.60 7.99
N TRP A 58 -8.38 -10.29 7.38
CA TRP A 58 -8.10 -8.93 6.90
C TRP A 58 -9.09 -8.49 5.82
N ILE A 59 -9.53 -9.43 4.99
CA ILE A 59 -10.55 -9.15 3.96
C ILE A 59 -11.95 -9.13 4.58
N SER A 60 -12.29 -10.07 5.47
CA SER A 60 -13.60 -10.11 6.10
C SER A 60 -13.87 -8.94 7.05
N GLU A 61 -12.84 -8.36 7.68
CA GLU A 61 -12.97 -7.13 8.47
C GLU A 61 -13.48 -5.92 7.66
N MET A 62 -13.38 -5.99 6.33
CA MET A 62 -13.91 -4.97 5.42
C MET A 62 -15.36 -5.23 4.99
N ALA A 63 -16.11 -6.04 5.72
CA ALA A 63 -17.45 -6.49 5.38
C ALA A 63 -17.54 -7.22 4.02
N SER A 64 -16.45 -7.85 3.61
CA SER A 64 -16.36 -8.66 2.42
C SER A 64 -16.46 -10.15 2.75
N GLN A 65 -16.79 -10.94 1.73
CA GLN A 65 -16.77 -12.39 1.86
C GLN A 65 -15.35 -12.89 2.17
N THR A 66 -15.24 -13.76 3.17
CA THR A 66 -13.95 -14.35 3.53
C THR A 66 -13.47 -15.29 2.42
N PRO A 67 -12.26 -15.06 1.84
CA PRO A 67 -11.73 -15.96 0.83
C PRO A 67 -11.41 -17.33 1.43
N ASN A 68 -11.55 -18.38 0.63
CA ASN A 68 -11.18 -19.74 0.99
C ASN A 68 -9.84 -20.14 0.33
N GLU A 69 -9.39 -21.38 0.54
CA GLU A 69 -8.11 -21.87 0.01
C GLU A 69 -8.08 -21.98 -1.53
N GLU A 70 -9.24 -22.10 -2.14
CA GLU A 70 -9.42 -22.22 -3.59
C GLU A 70 -9.56 -20.85 -4.27
N SER A 71 -9.66 -19.77 -3.49
CA SER A 71 -9.81 -18.44 -4.04
C SER A 71 -8.57 -18.02 -4.82
N THR A 72 -8.74 -17.65 -6.08
CA THR A 72 -7.68 -17.23 -6.99
C THR A 72 -7.79 -15.77 -7.41
N ALA A 73 -8.82 -15.09 -6.94
CA ALA A 73 -9.07 -13.70 -7.25
C ALA A 73 -9.62 -12.95 -6.03
N VAL A 74 -9.28 -11.68 -5.97
CA VAL A 74 -9.80 -10.73 -4.99
C VAL A 74 -9.96 -9.37 -5.69
N ARG A 75 -10.89 -8.53 -5.22
CA ARG A 75 -10.95 -7.15 -5.68
C ARG A 75 -9.66 -6.44 -5.27
N GLY A 76 -8.87 -5.99 -6.26
CA GLY A 76 -7.52 -5.45 -6.03
C GLY A 76 -7.54 -4.23 -5.09
N SER A 77 -8.49 -3.30 -5.27
CA SER A 77 -8.66 -2.14 -4.40
C SER A 77 -8.91 -2.53 -2.94
N TRP A 78 -9.71 -3.55 -2.70
CA TRP A 78 -10.03 -4.03 -1.35
C TRP A 78 -8.84 -4.74 -0.71
N PHE A 79 -8.08 -5.49 -1.50
CA PHE A 79 -6.88 -6.14 -1.02
C PHE A 79 -5.82 -5.12 -0.56
N LEU A 80 -5.52 -4.10 -1.38
CA LEU A 80 -4.61 -3.03 -1.00
C LEU A 80 -5.11 -2.27 0.22
N LYS A 81 -6.41 -1.97 0.28
CA LYS A 81 -7.02 -1.30 1.42
C LYS A 81 -6.89 -2.13 2.70
N ALA A 82 -7.11 -3.45 2.63
CA ALA A 82 -6.91 -4.35 3.75
C ALA A 82 -5.47 -4.32 4.26
N LEU A 83 -4.48 -4.40 3.36
CA LEU A 83 -3.07 -4.28 3.72
C LEU A 83 -2.77 -2.94 4.39
N GLY A 84 -3.27 -1.83 3.83
CA GLY A 84 -3.07 -0.49 4.41
C GLY A 84 -3.68 -0.34 5.81
N ILE A 85 -4.89 -0.85 6.02
CA ILE A 85 -5.55 -0.85 7.35
C ILE A 85 -4.70 -1.61 8.37
N GLN A 86 -4.21 -2.79 8.00
CA GLN A 86 -3.38 -3.59 8.92
C GLN A 86 -2.03 -2.92 9.19
N LEU A 87 -1.42 -2.26 8.20
CA LEU A 87 -0.21 -1.47 8.43
C LEU A 87 -0.46 -0.31 9.40
N SER A 88 -1.58 0.40 9.26
CA SER A 88 -1.97 1.45 10.21
C SER A 88 -2.16 0.91 11.62
N LYS A 89 -2.81 -0.24 11.79
CA LYS A 89 -2.95 -0.93 13.09
C LYS A 89 -1.60 -1.36 13.68
N ARG A 90 -0.62 -1.63 12.84
CA ARG A 90 0.76 -1.98 13.23
C ARG A 90 1.66 -0.76 13.48
N GLY A 91 1.11 0.46 13.39
CA GLY A 91 1.81 1.68 13.72
C GLY A 91 2.48 2.40 12.54
N CYS A 92 2.27 1.97 11.30
CA CYS A 92 2.75 2.72 10.13
C CYS A 92 2.04 4.05 10.00
N THR A 93 2.79 5.09 9.65
CA THR A 93 2.26 6.42 9.36
C THR A 93 2.07 6.59 7.86
N PHE A 94 0.86 6.97 7.45
CA PHE A 94 0.52 7.27 6.07
C PHE A 94 0.45 8.77 5.82
N HIS A 95 1.16 9.23 4.80
CA HIS A 95 1.12 10.60 4.29
C HIS A 95 0.35 10.57 2.97
N LEU A 96 -0.96 10.75 3.04
CA LEU A 96 -1.86 10.74 1.89
C LEU A 96 -1.91 12.13 1.23
N ARG A 97 -2.27 12.20 -0.04
CA ARG A 97 -2.31 13.44 -0.85
C ARG A 97 -1.00 14.23 -0.74
N THR A 98 0.11 13.51 -0.67
CA THR A 98 1.42 14.08 -0.41
C THR A 98 2.34 13.81 -1.58
N ARG A 99 2.83 14.88 -2.21
CA ARG A 99 3.75 14.81 -3.35
C ARG A 99 5.17 15.13 -2.90
N VAL A 100 6.07 14.21 -3.16
CA VAL A 100 7.50 14.41 -2.93
C VAL A 100 8.03 15.44 -3.94
N THR A 101 8.73 16.44 -3.46
CA THR A 101 9.36 17.48 -4.29
C THR A 101 10.84 17.21 -4.53
N THR A 102 11.57 16.83 -3.50
CA THR A 102 12.99 16.46 -3.58
C THR A 102 13.33 15.43 -2.50
N THR A 103 14.41 14.70 -2.74
CA THR A 103 15.03 13.81 -1.75
C THR A 103 16.51 14.19 -1.60
N SER A 104 17.01 14.17 -0.38
CA SER A 104 18.43 14.31 -0.05
C SER A 104 18.96 12.99 0.53
N GLU A 105 20.16 12.97 1.08
CA GLU A 105 20.76 11.76 1.64
C GLU A 105 19.96 11.17 2.82
N ASN A 106 19.26 12.01 3.57
CA ASN A 106 18.58 11.62 4.80
C ASN A 106 17.21 12.26 5.01
N GLU A 107 16.69 13.00 4.02
CA GLU A 107 15.40 13.69 4.13
C GLU A 107 14.59 13.61 2.83
N VAL A 108 13.28 13.49 2.98
CA VAL A 108 12.28 13.66 1.92
C VAL A 108 11.57 14.98 2.15
N HIS A 109 11.60 15.86 1.15
CA HIS A 109 10.81 17.09 1.12
C HIS A 109 9.53 16.86 0.34
N PHE A 110 8.42 17.36 0.86
CA PHE A 110 7.12 17.16 0.23
C PHE A 110 6.16 18.31 0.46
N VAL A 111 5.14 18.36 -0.38
CA VAL A 111 3.93 19.19 -0.23
C VAL A 111 2.73 18.27 -0.07
N GLY A 112 1.86 18.58 0.86
CA GLY A 112 0.74 17.72 1.21
C GLY A 112 -0.54 18.46 1.52
N ALA A 113 -1.58 17.70 1.84
CA ALA A 113 -2.90 18.22 2.20
C ALA A 113 -3.00 18.72 3.66
N GLY A 114 -1.89 18.84 4.37
CA GLY A 114 -1.87 19.33 5.74
C GLY A 114 -1.87 20.85 5.84
N PRO A 115 -2.14 21.41 7.04
CA PRO A 115 -2.16 22.86 7.27
C PRO A 115 -0.80 23.55 7.04
N MET A 116 0.27 22.79 7.01
CA MET A 116 1.64 23.28 6.78
C MET A 116 1.99 23.42 5.29
N GLY A 117 1.22 22.82 4.39
CA GLY A 117 1.44 22.86 2.93
C GLY A 117 2.73 22.18 2.45
N SER A 118 3.83 22.33 3.16
CA SER A 118 5.12 21.69 2.89
C SER A 118 5.77 21.22 4.18
N SER A 119 6.53 20.13 4.10
CA SER A 119 7.26 19.59 5.25
C SER A 119 8.41 18.67 4.80
N THR A 120 9.15 18.17 5.78
CA THR A 120 10.24 17.21 5.59
C THR A 120 10.12 16.05 6.55
N ILE A 121 10.56 14.87 6.11
CA ILE A 121 10.74 13.69 6.96
C ILE A 121 12.17 13.22 6.81
N SER A 122 12.87 13.09 7.93
CA SER A 122 14.17 12.42 7.97
C SER A 122 13.98 10.91 7.93
N PHE A 123 14.95 10.19 7.38
CA PHE A 123 14.95 8.73 7.32
C PHE A 123 16.36 8.15 7.49
N ASP A 124 16.40 6.90 7.94
CA ASP A 124 17.62 6.07 7.91
C ASP A 124 17.67 5.26 6.59
N TYR A 125 16.51 4.84 6.09
CA TYR A 125 16.38 4.13 4.82
C TYR A 125 15.22 4.68 3.99
N LEU A 126 15.49 4.86 2.70
CA LEU A 126 14.48 5.27 1.71
C LEU A 126 14.28 4.16 0.67
N LEU A 127 13.02 3.76 0.48
CA LEU A 127 12.61 2.87 -0.60
C LEU A 127 11.71 3.64 -1.56
N ASP A 128 12.21 3.94 -2.74
CA ASP A 128 11.39 4.52 -3.81
C ASP A 128 10.77 3.39 -4.64
N LEU A 129 9.51 3.07 -4.37
CA LEU A 129 8.73 2.02 -5.02
C LEU A 129 7.59 2.61 -5.86
N ARG A 130 7.75 3.87 -6.29
CA ARG A 130 6.84 4.51 -7.23
C ARG A 130 7.00 3.86 -8.61
N PRO A 131 5.92 3.74 -9.40
CA PRO A 131 6.02 3.22 -10.76
C PRO A 131 6.96 4.08 -11.60
N THR A 132 7.91 3.47 -12.29
CA THR A 132 8.88 4.15 -13.17
C THR A 132 8.42 4.24 -14.63
N GLY A 133 7.29 3.62 -14.97
CA GLY A 133 6.70 3.61 -16.32
C GLY A 133 5.49 2.70 -16.39
N GLN A 134 4.81 2.68 -17.52
CA GLN A 134 3.77 1.68 -17.81
C GLN A 134 4.46 0.41 -18.30
N GLU A 135 4.55 -0.59 -17.43
CA GLU A 135 4.86 -1.94 -17.91
C GLU A 135 3.65 -2.48 -18.68
N PRO A 136 3.87 -3.19 -19.81
CA PRO A 136 2.77 -3.79 -20.53
C PRO A 136 2.04 -4.78 -19.62
N ALA A 137 0.72 -4.69 -19.58
CA ALA A 137 -0.10 -5.58 -18.78
C ALA A 137 0.09 -7.02 -19.28
N GLN A 138 0.49 -7.93 -18.40
CA GLN A 138 0.61 -9.36 -18.68
C GLN A 138 -0.77 -10.05 -18.70
N TRP A 139 -1.76 -9.42 -18.05
CA TRP A 139 -3.10 -9.97 -17.88
C TRP A 139 -4.13 -8.86 -18.06
N HIS A 140 -5.25 -9.22 -18.68
CA HIS A 140 -6.43 -8.37 -18.78
C HIS A 140 -7.59 -9.06 -18.09
N GLY A 141 -8.29 -8.34 -17.23
CA GLY A 141 -9.44 -8.83 -16.51
C GLY A 141 -10.64 -7.89 -16.67
N LEU A 142 -11.84 -8.45 -16.63
CA LEU A 142 -13.09 -7.73 -16.61
C LEU A 142 -13.84 -8.06 -15.34
N VAL A 143 -14.21 -7.03 -14.59
CA VAL A 143 -15.13 -7.16 -13.45
C VAL A 143 -16.52 -6.76 -13.95
N CYS A 144 -17.45 -7.71 -13.94
CA CYS A 144 -18.83 -7.46 -14.31
C CYS A 144 -19.76 -7.84 -13.15
N ARG A 145 -20.94 -7.21 -13.13
CA ARG A 145 -22.01 -7.66 -12.25
C ARG A 145 -22.63 -8.90 -12.88
N THR A 146 -22.88 -9.92 -12.06
CA THR A 146 -23.78 -11.01 -12.45
C THR A 146 -25.21 -10.47 -12.32
N GLU A 147 -25.96 -10.50 -13.40
CA GLU A 147 -27.41 -10.31 -13.30
C GLU A 147 -28.01 -11.57 -12.66
N ASP A 148 -28.85 -11.35 -11.65
CA ASP A 148 -29.61 -12.42 -10.98
C ASP A 148 -30.64 -13.05 -11.91
#